data_00c17d5901ce3e556da15b4b9c58002c
#
_entry.id   00c17d5901ce3e556da15b4b9c58002c
#
_cell.length_a   1.000
_cell.length_b   1.000
_cell.length_c   1.000
_cell.angle_alpha   90.00
_cell.angle_beta   90.00
_cell.angle_gamma   90.00
#
_symmetry.space_group_name_H-M   'P 1'
#
loop_
_entity.id
_entity.type
_entity.pdbx_description
1 polymer ?
#
loop_
_entity_poly.entity_id
_entity_poly.type
_entity_poly.pdbx_seq_one_letter_code
_entity_poly.pdbx_strand_id
1 'polypeptide(L)'
;QSIADDGVLYNRFHTTALCSPTRVALLTGRNHHSAGIGSVAEVATGAPGNDSVRPNTVATVAEMLRLNGYSTGCVGKAHQTPAWEVSMSGPFDRWPTGEGFEKFYGFVGGETNQWSPTLMLNTSPIEPPKTAEEGYHFSEDITDKAISWMRGLDVMTPDKPFFLYVSYGATHAPHHVSQEWIDKYKGKFDKGWDAVRDETLANMKAKGLVPENTELTGRPEGVEAWDDLDDTQKTVYARLMEAYAGMAEHTDAQVARLTDALKDMGKYDDTLFIYIAGDNGASAEGGLDGTFNELMALNGIPQVLEDILPRLDEIGGPTSFNHYPVGWAHAMNTPFQYTKQVASHYGGTSNAVAMSWPNGMEARGGVRQQWHHVIDIVPTILEAAGLPEPYLVNGAAQKPI
;
A
#
# COMPACT_ATOMS: atom_id res chain seq x y z
N GLN A 1 3.29 8.77 -12.56
CA GLN A 1 2.99 9.92 -13.44
C GLN A 1 2.35 9.45 -14.75
N SER A 2 2.90 8.44 -15.45
CA SER A 2 2.37 7.95 -16.75
C SER A 2 0.89 7.53 -16.68
N ILE A 3 0.48 6.80 -15.63
CA ILE A 3 -0.91 6.39 -15.43
C ILE A 3 -1.84 7.62 -15.34
N ALA A 4 -1.42 8.68 -14.65
CA ALA A 4 -2.19 9.91 -14.54
C ALA A 4 -2.24 10.71 -15.86
N ASP A 5 -1.17 10.65 -16.65
CA ASP A 5 -1.09 11.31 -17.97
C ASP A 5 -1.97 10.59 -19.02
N ASP A 6 -1.98 9.25 -18.96
CA ASP A 6 -2.84 8.40 -19.81
C ASP A 6 -4.32 8.39 -19.33
N GLY A 7 -4.59 8.88 -18.14
CA GLY A 7 -5.89 8.86 -17.48
C GLY A 7 -6.17 10.10 -16.63
N VAL A 8 -6.49 9.93 -15.34
CA VAL A 8 -6.81 11.01 -14.41
C VAL A 8 -6.14 10.80 -13.05
N LEU A 9 -5.86 11.89 -12.35
CA LEU A 9 -5.42 11.91 -10.96
C LEU A 9 -6.49 12.53 -10.06
N TYR A 10 -6.92 11.79 -9.03
CA TYR A 10 -7.78 12.34 -7.98
C TYR A 10 -6.92 12.69 -6.76
N ASN A 11 -6.90 13.98 -6.40
CA ASN A 11 -6.11 14.51 -5.30
C ASN A 11 -6.87 14.60 -3.97
N ARG A 12 -8.16 14.23 -3.97
CA ARG A 12 -9.03 14.19 -2.78
C ARG A 12 -9.64 12.81 -2.61
N PHE A 13 -8.79 11.81 -2.72
CA PHE A 13 -9.14 10.42 -2.47
C PHE A 13 -8.81 10.06 -1.03
N HIS A 14 -9.74 9.45 -0.34
CA HIS A 14 -9.63 9.14 1.09
C HIS A 14 -9.65 7.63 1.32
N THR A 15 -8.83 7.20 2.27
CA THR A 15 -8.79 5.84 2.79
C THR A 15 -9.22 5.85 4.26
N THR A 16 -9.17 4.71 4.94
CA THR A 16 -9.15 4.73 6.40
C THR A 16 -7.73 5.08 6.88
N ALA A 17 -7.53 5.21 8.18
CA ALA A 17 -6.20 5.50 8.72
C ALA A 17 -5.33 4.26 8.94
N LEU A 18 -5.78 3.07 8.51
CA LEU A 18 -5.11 1.79 8.75
C LEU A 18 -5.28 0.84 7.55
N CYS A 19 -4.30 -0.07 7.37
CA CYS A 19 -4.24 -0.99 6.24
C CYS A 19 -5.41 -1.99 6.19
N SER A 20 -5.66 -2.81 7.22
CA SER A 20 -6.75 -3.81 7.18
C SER A 20 -8.12 -3.20 6.93
N PRO A 21 -8.53 -2.11 7.63
CA PRO A 21 -9.79 -1.43 7.36
C PRO A 21 -9.90 -0.88 5.94
N THR A 22 -8.83 -0.27 5.41
CA THR A 22 -8.81 0.22 4.02
C THR A 22 -8.93 -0.92 3.02
N ARG A 23 -8.22 -2.03 3.24
CA ARG A 23 -8.22 -3.17 2.30
C ARG A 23 -9.56 -3.86 2.24
N VAL A 24 -10.23 -4.06 3.37
CA VAL A 24 -11.59 -4.61 3.36
C VAL A 24 -12.59 -3.65 2.73
N ALA A 25 -12.45 -2.33 2.98
CA ALA A 25 -13.30 -1.32 2.36
C ALA A 25 -13.09 -1.28 0.84
N LEU A 26 -11.83 -1.33 0.37
CA LEU A 26 -11.44 -1.42 -1.03
C LEU A 26 -12.05 -2.64 -1.73
N LEU A 27 -11.95 -3.81 -1.11
CA LEU A 27 -12.39 -5.06 -1.74
C LEU A 27 -13.90 -5.29 -1.66
N THR A 28 -14.60 -4.59 -0.77
CA THR A 28 -16.04 -4.82 -0.55
C THR A 28 -16.93 -3.66 -0.99
N GLY A 29 -16.37 -2.46 -1.19
CA GLY A 29 -17.14 -1.24 -1.44
C GLY A 29 -17.96 -0.77 -0.24
N ARG A 30 -17.69 -1.28 0.95
CA ARG A 30 -18.49 -1.01 2.15
C ARG A 30 -17.63 -0.46 3.27
N ASN A 31 -18.25 0.31 4.16
CA ASN A 31 -17.57 0.79 5.34
C ASN A 31 -16.93 -0.39 6.12
N HIS A 32 -15.70 -0.22 6.53
CA HIS A 32 -14.89 -1.23 7.19
C HIS A 32 -15.51 -1.77 8.48
N HIS A 33 -16.24 -0.94 9.26
CA HIS A 33 -17.00 -1.41 10.43
C HIS A 33 -18.17 -2.32 10.02
N SER A 34 -18.82 -2.05 8.87
CA SER A 34 -19.87 -2.92 8.34
C SER A 34 -19.32 -4.26 7.88
N ALA A 35 -18.02 -4.31 7.54
CA ALA A 35 -17.28 -5.50 7.17
C ALA A 35 -16.60 -6.20 8.37
N GLY A 36 -16.77 -5.70 9.59
CA GLY A 36 -16.22 -6.33 10.81
C GLY A 36 -14.75 -5.96 11.10
N ILE A 37 -14.10 -5.12 10.29
CA ILE A 37 -12.66 -4.83 10.40
C ILE A 37 -12.45 -3.35 10.72
N GLY A 38 -12.75 -2.96 11.97
CA GLY A 38 -12.63 -1.59 12.46
C GLY A 38 -11.21 -1.12 12.75
N SER A 39 -10.27 -2.05 12.95
CA SER A 39 -8.83 -1.84 13.16
C SER A 39 -8.01 -2.88 12.41
N VAL A 40 -6.69 -2.91 12.61
CA VAL A 40 -5.84 -3.98 12.04
C VAL A 40 -6.24 -5.34 12.61
N ALA A 41 -6.11 -6.39 11.81
CA ALA A 41 -6.61 -7.73 12.15
C ALA A 41 -6.02 -8.30 13.45
N GLU A 42 -4.81 -7.89 13.82
CA GLU A 42 -4.07 -8.34 14.99
C GLU A 42 -4.63 -7.78 16.31
N VAL A 43 -5.35 -6.65 16.27
CA VAL A 43 -5.94 -6.02 17.47
C VAL A 43 -7.47 -6.06 17.46
N ALA A 44 -8.02 -7.09 16.83
CA ALA A 44 -9.45 -7.36 16.84
C ALA A 44 -9.98 -7.49 18.30
N THR A 45 -11.23 -7.08 18.48
CA THR A 45 -11.93 -7.16 19.77
C THR A 45 -13.21 -8.00 19.62
N GLY A 46 -13.90 -8.30 20.72
CA GLY A 46 -15.23 -8.92 20.66
C GLY A 46 -16.37 -7.94 20.33
N ALA A 47 -16.06 -6.69 20.02
CA ALA A 47 -17.09 -5.68 19.73
C ALA A 47 -17.59 -5.79 18.27
N PRO A 48 -18.88 -5.61 18.02
CA PRO A 48 -19.42 -5.56 16.67
C PRO A 48 -18.71 -4.50 15.80
N GLY A 49 -18.36 -4.88 14.58
CA GLY A 49 -17.64 -4.02 13.63
C GLY A 49 -16.14 -3.96 13.84
N ASN A 50 -15.57 -4.67 14.83
CA ASN A 50 -14.13 -4.75 15.08
C ASN A 50 -13.71 -6.17 15.56
N ASP A 51 -14.38 -7.19 15.10
CA ASP A 51 -14.09 -8.58 15.42
C ASP A 51 -13.22 -9.28 14.37
N SER A 52 -12.80 -8.57 13.34
CA SER A 52 -12.02 -9.04 12.18
C SER A 52 -12.69 -10.17 11.40
N VAL A 53 -13.98 -10.42 11.61
CA VAL A 53 -14.74 -11.44 10.91
C VAL A 53 -15.66 -10.81 9.87
N ARG A 54 -15.23 -10.80 8.61
CA ARG A 54 -16.05 -10.31 7.51
C ARG A 54 -17.30 -11.21 7.36
N PRO A 55 -18.53 -10.66 7.47
CA PRO A 55 -19.73 -11.46 7.32
C PRO A 55 -20.01 -11.80 5.84
N ASN A 56 -20.67 -12.94 5.58
CA ASN A 56 -21.04 -13.37 4.21
C ASN A 56 -22.00 -12.39 3.50
N THR A 57 -22.62 -11.47 4.24
CA THR A 57 -23.47 -10.38 3.68
C THR A 57 -22.64 -9.22 3.11
N VAL A 58 -21.33 -9.33 3.12
CA VAL A 58 -20.36 -8.35 2.61
C VAL A 58 -19.37 -9.08 1.72
N ALA A 59 -19.78 -9.41 0.49
CA ALA A 59 -18.93 -10.10 -0.48
C ALA A 59 -17.86 -9.15 -1.05
N THR A 60 -16.74 -9.73 -1.45
CA THR A 60 -15.64 -9.01 -2.13
C THR A 60 -15.95 -8.82 -3.62
N VAL A 61 -15.35 -7.81 -4.23
CA VAL A 61 -15.40 -7.59 -5.67
C VAL A 61 -14.78 -8.76 -6.45
N ALA A 62 -13.75 -9.41 -5.89
CA ALA A 62 -13.15 -10.60 -6.50
C ALA A 62 -14.17 -11.74 -6.65
N GLU A 63 -14.98 -11.98 -5.61
CA GLU A 63 -16.04 -12.99 -5.68
C GLU A 63 -17.13 -12.59 -6.65
N MET A 64 -17.54 -11.32 -6.67
CA MET A 64 -18.54 -10.81 -7.63
C MET A 64 -18.07 -11.01 -9.07
N LEU A 65 -16.83 -10.65 -9.38
CA LEU A 65 -16.26 -10.78 -10.72
C LEU A 65 -16.05 -12.25 -11.12
N ARG A 66 -15.54 -13.08 -10.20
CA ARG A 66 -15.35 -14.51 -10.44
C ARG A 66 -16.66 -15.22 -10.82
N LEU A 67 -17.76 -14.91 -10.13
CA LEU A 67 -19.09 -15.44 -10.43
C LEU A 67 -19.65 -14.92 -11.76
N ASN A 68 -19.09 -13.84 -12.32
CA ASN A 68 -19.44 -13.27 -13.60
C ASN A 68 -18.40 -13.55 -14.71
N GLY A 69 -17.58 -14.60 -14.53
CA GLY A 69 -16.73 -15.14 -15.57
C GLY A 69 -15.33 -14.53 -15.67
N TYR A 70 -14.91 -13.68 -14.72
CA TYR A 70 -13.54 -13.17 -14.67
C TYR A 70 -12.57 -14.22 -14.11
N SER A 71 -11.35 -14.21 -14.59
CA SER A 71 -10.23 -14.81 -13.86
C SER A 71 -9.77 -13.83 -12.78
N THR A 72 -9.53 -14.33 -11.56
CA THR A 72 -9.22 -13.47 -10.41
C THR A 72 -7.92 -13.87 -9.73
N GLY A 73 -7.02 -12.90 -9.53
CA GLY A 73 -5.72 -13.11 -8.91
C GLY A 73 -5.41 -12.05 -7.85
N CYS A 74 -4.70 -12.48 -6.81
CA CYS A 74 -4.16 -11.60 -5.78
C CYS A 74 -2.67 -11.89 -5.62
N VAL A 75 -1.83 -10.88 -5.69
CA VAL A 75 -0.40 -10.99 -5.39
C VAL A 75 0.04 -9.93 -4.39
N GLY A 76 0.84 -10.34 -3.40
CA GLY A 76 1.39 -9.46 -2.38
C GLY A 76 0.69 -9.55 -1.03
N LYS A 77 0.48 -8.41 -0.37
CA LYS A 77 -0.05 -8.31 0.99
C LYS A 77 -1.55 -8.60 1.05
N ALA A 78 -1.95 -9.55 1.90
CA ALA A 78 -3.34 -9.80 2.29
C ALA A 78 -3.49 -9.62 3.81
N HIS A 79 -4.07 -8.49 4.21
CA HIS A 79 -4.14 -8.06 5.61
C HIS A 79 -5.57 -7.88 6.13
N GLN A 80 -6.49 -8.71 5.66
CA GLN A 80 -7.88 -8.76 6.11
C GLN A 80 -8.28 -10.10 6.72
N THR A 81 -7.38 -11.09 6.74
CA THR A 81 -7.60 -12.37 7.39
C THR A 81 -7.45 -12.22 8.91
N PRO A 82 -8.39 -12.75 9.73
CA PRO A 82 -8.25 -12.71 11.18
C PRO A 82 -6.94 -13.35 11.66
N ALA A 83 -6.27 -12.72 12.63
CA ALA A 83 -4.94 -13.15 13.07
C ALA A 83 -4.91 -14.62 13.56
N TRP A 84 -5.99 -15.13 14.14
CA TRP A 84 -6.11 -16.53 14.58
C TRP A 84 -6.40 -17.53 13.46
N GLU A 85 -6.65 -17.07 12.24
CA GLU A 85 -6.84 -17.90 11.05
C GLU A 85 -5.59 -17.93 10.14
N VAL A 86 -4.57 -17.16 10.49
CA VAL A 86 -3.30 -17.06 9.74
C VAL A 86 -2.41 -18.26 10.08
N SER A 87 -2.83 -19.46 9.71
CA SER A 87 -2.01 -20.66 9.88
C SER A 87 -2.35 -21.71 8.80
N MET A 88 -1.50 -22.71 8.65
CA MET A 88 -1.73 -23.83 7.74
C MET A 88 -2.96 -24.69 8.11
N SER A 89 -3.51 -24.49 9.30
CA SER A 89 -4.71 -25.20 9.77
C SER A 89 -6.01 -24.51 9.37
N GLY A 90 -5.94 -23.27 8.84
CA GLY A 90 -7.12 -22.46 8.54
C GLY A 90 -7.91 -22.06 9.80
N PRO A 91 -9.21 -21.78 9.65
CA PRO A 91 -10.01 -21.92 8.41
C PRO A 91 -9.57 -20.99 7.29
N PHE A 92 -9.85 -21.39 6.04
CA PHE A 92 -9.38 -20.66 4.86
C PHE A 92 -10.46 -19.78 4.19
N ASP A 93 -11.65 -19.72 4.79
CA ASP A 93 -12.80 -18.98 4.22
C ASP A 93 -12.52 -17.47 4.07
N ARG A 94 -11.65 -16.92 4.91
CA ARG A 94 -11.25 -15.50 4.89
C ARG A 94 -9.81 -15.25 4.41
N TRP A 95 -9.23 -16.26 3.80
CA TRP A 95 -8.02 -16.12 3.01
C TRP A 95 -8.37 -15.63 1.60
N PRO A 96 -7.43 -15.03 0.84
CA PRO A 96 -7.74 -14.53 -0.50
C PRO A 96 -8.45 -15.56 -1.39
N THR A 97 -8.06 -16.84 -1.33
CA THR A 97 -8.71 -17.91 -2.10
C THR A 97 -10.13 -18.25 -1.60
N GLY A 98 -10.45 -18.02 -0.34
CA GLY A 98 -11.80 -18.11 0.20
C GLY A 98 -12.66 -16.87 -0.06
N GLU A 99 -12.03 -15.78 -0.47
CA GLU A 99 -12.67 -14.49 -0.76
C GLU A 99 -12.83 -14.16 -2.24
N GLY A 100 -12.72 -15.18 -3.11
CA GLY A 100 -13.02 -15.07 -4.53
C GLY A 100 -11.82 -14.90 -5.45
N PHE A 101 -10.59 -14.92 -4.95
CA PHE A 101 -9.39 -14.97 -5.77
C PHE A 101 -9.05 -16.43 -6.13
N GLU A 102 -8.99 -16.75 -7.43
CA GLU A 102 -8.62 -18.10 -7.89
C GLU A 102 -7.14 -18.40 -7.66
N LYS A 103 -6.32 -17.37 -7.55
CA LYS A 103 -4.88 -17.45 -7.27
C LYS A 103 -4.49 -16.45 -6.21
N PHE A 104 -3.61 -16.89 -5.30
CA PHE A 104 -2.95 -16.03 -4.33
C PHE A 104 -1.46 -16.36 -4.29
N TYR A 105 -0.62 -15.33 -4.33
CA TYR A 105 0.81 -15.43 -4.11
C TYR A 105 1.29 -14.22 -3.32
N GLY A 106 1.73 -14.40 -2.07
CA GLY A 106 2.11 -13.29 -1.23
C GLY A 106 2.19 -13.67 0.24
N PHE A 107 1.84 -12.76 1.12
CA PHE A 107 1.83 -13.01 2.55
C PHE A 107 0.50 -12.58 3.20
N VAL A 108 0.19 -13.19 4.33
CA VAL A 108 -1.01 -12.89 5.13
C VAL A 108 -0.54 -12.26 6.43
N GLY A 109 -0.84 -10.97 6.60
CA GLY A 109 -0.41 -10.18 7.75
C GLY A 109 -0.09 -8.73 7.41
N GLY A 110 0.33 -7.96 8.43
CA GLY A 110 0.56 -6.52 8.34
C GLY A 110 1.82 -6.12 7.58
N GLU A 111 2.87 -6.91 7.73
CA GLU A 111 4.19 -6.64 7.16
C GLU A 111 4.95 -7.93 6.88
N THR A 112 6.00 -7.84 6.10
CA THR A 112 6.95 -8.93 5.87
C THR A 112 8.32 -8.39 5.48
N ASN A 113 9.35 -9.15 5.76
CA ASN A 113 10.71 -8.88 5.28
C ASN A 113 10.74 -8.96 3.74
N GLN A 114 11.34 -7.97 3.05
CA GLN A 114 11.39 -7.96 1.59
C GLN A 114 12.48 -8.89 1.02
N TRP A 115 13.48 -9.24 1.83
CA TRP A 115 14.57 -10.13 1.45
C TRP A 115 14.29 -11.61 1.79
N SER A 116 13.46 -11.84 2.81
CA SER A 116 13.07 -13.17 3.28
C SER A 116 11.62 -13.15 3.80
N PRO A 117 10.63 -13.01 2.91
CA PRO A 117 9.23 -12.92 3.30
C PRO A 117 8.67 -14.26 3.78
N THR A 118 7.66 -14.19 4.64
CA THR A 118 6.78 -15.34 4.93
C THR A 118 5.84 -15.50 3.74
N LEU A 119 6.17 -16.41 2.82
CA LEU A 119 5.51 -16.51 1.52
C LEU A 119 4.50 -17.63 1.47
N MET A 120 3.36 -17.35 0.84
CA MET A 120 2.26 -18.28 0.61
C MET A 120 1.94 -18.43 -0.87
N LEU A 121 1.71 -19.65 -1.30
CA LEU A 121 1.04 -19.97 -2.56
C LEU A 121 -0.35 -20.53 -2.25
N ASN A 122 -1.38 -19.74 -2.54
CA ASN A 122 -2.75 -20.01 -2.09
C ASN A 122 -2.83 -20.14 -0.57
N THR A 123 -2.96 -21.35 -0.03
CA THR A 123 -3.04 -21.62 1.42
C THR A 123 -1.82 -22.37 1.96
N SER A 124 -0.79 -22.56 1.14
CA SER A 124 0.39 -23.32 1.50
C SER A 124 1.61 -22.41 1.63
N PRO A 125 2.37 -22.51 2.73
CA PRO A 125 3.64 -21.81 2.84
C PRO A 125 4.66 -22.35 1.84
N ILE A 126 5.45 -21.46 1.28
CA ILE A 126 6.55 -21.79 0.36
C ILE A 126 7.77 -20.97 0.71
N GLU A 127 8.93 -21.45 0.29
CA GLU A 127 10.16 -20.67 0.36
C GLU A 127 10.28 -19.71 -0.83
N PRO A 128 10.91 -18.54 -0.63
CA PRO A 128 11.29 -17.68 -1.75
C PRO A 128 12.14 -18.43 -2.78
N PRO A 129 12.01 -18.12 -4.08
CA PRO A 129 12.75 -18.84 -5.14
C PRO A 129 14.26 -18.59 -5.13
N LYS A 130 14.75 -17.61 -4.37
CA LYS A 130 16.15 -17.21 -4.21
C LYS A 130 16.36 -16.68 -2.80
N THR A 131 17.61 -16.65 -2.35
CA THR A 131 18.01 -15.96 -1.12
C THR A 131 18.30 -14.47 -1.37
N ALA A 132 18.46 -13.68 -0.31
CA ALA A 132 18.87 -12.27 -0.42
C ALA A 132 20.23 -12.13 -1.12
N GLU A 133 21.18 -13.03 -0.83
CA GLU A 133 22.51 -13.06 -1.42
C GLU A 133 22.47 -13.40 -2.93
N GLU A 134 21.44 -14.13 -3.35
CA GLU A 134 21.17 -14.43 -4.77
C GLU A 134 20.38 -13.31 -5.47
N GLY A 135 20.14 -12.20 -4.78
CA GLY A 135 19.46 -11.04 -5.31
C GLY A 135 17.92 -11.16 -5.29
N TYR A 136 17.35 -11.89 -4.34
CA TYR A 136 15.90 -11.91 -4.14
C TYR A 136 15.40 -10.57 -3.59
N HIS A 137 14.26 -10.10 -4.11
CA HIS A 137 13.49 -9.03 -3.52
C HIS A 137 11.99 -9.27 -3.73
N PHE A 138 11.21 -9.19 -2.66
CA PHE A 138 9.79 -9.56 -2.68
C PHE A 138 8.95 -8.74 -3.66
N SER A 139 9.17 -7.42 -3.75
CA SER A 139 8.41 -6.57 -4.70
C SER A 139 8.69 -6.94 -6.16
N GLU A 140 9.90 -7.39 -6.49
CA GLU A 140 10.23 -7.89 -7.83
C GLU A 140 9.55 -9.24 -8.11
N ASP A 141 9.61 -10.16 -7.14
CA ASP A 141 9.02 -11.51 -7.27
C ASP A 141 7.50 -11.43 -7.48
N ILE A 142 6.77 -10.64 -6.68
CA ILE A 142 5.31 -10.51 -6.88
C ILE A 142 4.97 -9.85 -8.23
N THR A 143 5.81 -8.93 -8.70
CA THR A 143 5.66 -8.33 -10.03
C THR A 143 5.86 -9.37 -11.13
N ASP A 144 6.89 -10.21 -11.03
CA ASP A 144 7.14 -11.31 -11.94
C ASP A 144 5.98 -12.32 -11.97
N LYS A 145 5.43 -12.65 -10.80
CA LYS A 145 4.26 -13.54 -10.69
C LYS A 145 3.01 -12.93 -11.31
N ALA A 146 2.77 -11.63 -11.08
CA ALA A 146 1.66 -10.90 -11.69
C ALA A 146 1.77 -10.92 -13.23
N ILE A 147 2.92 -10.57 -13.77
CA ILE A 147 3.19 -10.56 -15.22
C ILE A 147 3.06 -11.97 -15.81
N SER A 148 3.64 -12.96 -15.15
CA SER A 148 3.56 -14.36 -15.59
C SER A 148 2.12 -14.85 -15.62
N TRP A 149 1.32 -14.49 -14.61
CA TRP A 149 -0.09 -14.87 -14.54
C TRP A 149 -0.91 -14.20 -15.66
N MET A 150 -0.74 -12.88 -15.88
CA MET A 150 -1.41 -12.16 -16.96
C MET A 150 -1.08 -12.74 -18.34
N ARG A 151 0.22 -12.98 -18.60
CA ARG A 151 0.66 -13.62 -19.87
C ARG A 151 0.11 -15.01 -20.05
N GLY A 152 0.02 -15.79 -18.97
CA GLY A 152 -0.59 -17.12 -18.99
C GLY A 152 -2.08 -17.07 -19.39
N LEU A 153 -2.83 -16.12 -18.85
CA LEU A 153 -4.23 -15.92 -19.24
C LEU A 153 -4.37 -15.48 -20.70
N ASP A 154 -3.54 -14.54 -21.14
CA ASP A 154 -3.58 -14.03 -22.51
C ASP A 154 -3.35 -15.14 -23.55
N VAL A 155 -2.46 -16.09 -23.24
CA VAL A 155 -2.19 -17.26 -24.12
C VAL A 155 -3.30 -18.31 -24.04
N MET A 156 -3.79 -18.64 -22.85
CA MET A 156 -4.71 -19.76 -22.64
C MET A 156 -6.18 -19.39 -22.86
N THR A 157 -6.55 -18.17 -22.49
CA THR A 157 -7.94 -17.68 -22.51
C THR A 157 -8.01 -16.20 -22.88
N PRO A 158 -7.57 -15.81 -24.11
CA PRO A 158 -7.36 -14.40 -24.50
C PRO A 158 -8.63 -13.54 -24.41
N ASP A 159 -9.81 -14.14 -24.54
CA ASP A 159 -11.10 -13.46 -24.52
C ASP A 159 -11.73 -13.42 -23.11
N LYS A 160 -11.13 -14.09 -22.11
CA LYS A 160 -11.64 -14.10 -20.74
C LYS A 160 -11.11 -12.87 -19.99
N PRO A 161 -11.99 -12.01 -19.46
CA PRO A 161 -11.54 -10.87 -18.67
C PRO A 161 -10.89 -11.32 -17.36
N PHE A 162 -10.01 -10.48 -16.81
CA PHE A 162 -9.36 -10.75 -15.54
C PHE A 162 -9.48 -9.58 -14.57
N PHE A 163 -9.38 -9.90 -13.29
CA PHE A 163 -9.19 -8.97 -12.19
C PHE A 163 -7.94 -9.37 -11.42
N LEU A 164 -6.96 -8.49 -11.35
CA LEU A 164 -5.72 -8.70 -10.63
C LEU A 164 -5.53 -7.63 -9.56
N TYR A 165 -5.47 -8.04 -8.31
CA TYR A 165 -5.13 -7.19 -7.17
C TYR A 165 -3.63 -7.35 -6.87
N VAL A 166 -2.83 -6.33 -7.22
CA VAL A 166 -1.40 -6.26 -6.90
C VAL A 166 -1.23 -5.38 -5.68
N SER A 167 -0.85 -5.99 -4.58
CA SER A 167 -0.77 -5.33 -3.28
C SER A 167 0.66 -5.43 -2.73
N TYR A 168 1.50 -4.43 -3.06
CA TYR A 168 2.86 -4.39 -2.56
C TYR A 168 2.90 -4.35 -1.03
N GLY A 169 3.88 -5.05 -0.40
CA GLY A 169 4.24 -4.84 1.00
C GLY A 169 4.94 -3.50 1.19
N ALA A 170 5.71 -3.08 0.20
CA ALA A 170 6.32 -1.75 0.13
C ALA A 170 5.22 -0.66 -0.07
N THR A 171 5.33 0.52 0.53
CA THR A 171 6.48 1.00 1.30
C THR A 171 6.29 0.90 2.83
N HIS A 172 5.56 -0.09 3.34
CA HIS A 172 5.52 -0.39 4.77
C HIS A 172 6.93 -0.78 5.25
N ALA A 173 7.26 -0.47 6.48
CA ALA A 173 8.47 -1.00 7.10
C ALA A 173 8.45 -2.56 7.11
N PRO A 174 9.60 -3.21 7.10
CA PRO A 174 10.95 -2.65 7.02
C PRO A 174 11.22 -2.02 5.64
N HIS A 175 11.90 -0.86 5.63
CA HIS A 175 12.22 -0.17 4.38
C HIS A 175 13.42 -0.84 3.71
N HIS A 176 13.19 -2.01 3.15
CA HIS A 176 14.20 -2.86 2.53
C HIS A 176 14.31 -2.58 1.03
N VAL A 177 15.49 -2.24 0.58
CA VAL A 177 15.84 -2.08 -0.84
C VAL A 177 17.36 -2.13 -0.98
N SER A 178 17.89 -2.47 -2.17
CA SER A 178 19.32 -2.52 -2.40
C SER A 178 19.97 -1.14 -2.28
N GLN A 179 21.26 -1.12 -1.88
CA GLN A 179 22.02 0.11 -1.70
C GLN A 179 22.03 0.97 -2.99
N GLU A 180 21.98 0.35 -4.16
CA GLU A 180 21.88 1.06 -5.44
C GLU A 180 20.70 2.03 -5.50
N TRP A 181 19.54 1.65 -4.97
CA TRP A 181 18.36 2.52 -4.91
C TRP A 181 18.48 3.58 -3.83
N ILE A 182 19.03 3.22 -2.67
CA ILE A 182 19.25 4.15 -1.56
C ILE A 182 20.22 5.26 -1.97
N ASP A 183 21.31 4.91 -2.65
CA ASP A 183 22.38 5.83 -3.04
C ASP A 183 21.93 6.89 -4.06
N LYS A 184 20.84 6.64 -4.81
CA LYS A 184 20.21 7.68 -5.63
C LYS A 184 19.73 8.88 -4.81
N TYR A 185 19.46 8.68 -3.53
CA TYR A 185 18.95 9.69 -2.60
C TYR A 185 20.00 10.23 -1.63
N LYS A 186 21.22 9.75 -1.70
CA LYS A 186 22.31 10.18 -0.82
C LYS A 186 22.44 11.68 -0.76
N GLY A 187 22.32 12.25 0.46
CA GLY A 187 22.42 13.68 0.74
C GLY A 187 21.19 14.51 0.36
N LYS A 188 20.15 13.93 -0.24
CA LYS A 188 18.94 14.69 -0.63
C LYS A 188 18.09 15.12 0.56
N PHE A 189 18.25 14.48 1.70
CA PHE A 189 17.50 14.73 2.92
C PHE A 189 18.29 15.46 4.01
N ASP A 190 19.54 15.83 3.75
CA ASP A 190 20.38 16.60 4.69
C ASP A 190 19.80 17.96 5.05
N LYS A 191 18.95 18.53 4.18
CA LYS A 191 18.21 19.77 4.41
C LYS A 191 17.07 19.65 5.42
N GLY A 192 16.72 18.44 5.79
CA GLY A 192 15.73 18.11 6.82
C GLY A 192 14.27 18.18 6.41
N TRP A 193 13.43 17.70 7.33
CA TRP A 193 11.99 17.57 7.11
C TRP A 193 11.24 18.90 7.00
N ASP A 194 11.68 19.96 7.68
CA ASP A 194 11.01 21.26 7.59
C ASP A 194 11.18 21.86 6.17
N ALA A 195 12.40 21.85 5.62
CA ALA A 195 12.67 22.30 4.26
C ALA A 195 11.97 21.43 3.21
N VAL A 196 11.92 20.10 3.43
CA VAL A 196 11.20 19.18 2.54
C VAL A 196 9.69 19.47 2.54
N ARG A 197 9.10 19.83 3.69
CA ARG A 197 7.69 20.23 3.78
C ARG A 197 7.39 21.49 2.97
N ASP A 198 8.24 22.52 3.12
CA ASP A 198 8.10 23.77 2.39
C ASP A 198 8.17 23.55 0.87
N GLU A 199 9.17 22.79 0.40
CA GLU A 199 9.31 22.43 -1.00
C GLU A 199 8.14 21.59 -1.53
N THR A 200 7.66 20.64 -0.73
CA THR A 200 6.54 19.78 -1.09
C THR A 200 5.28 20.62 -1.28
N LEU A 201 4.97 21.54 -0.34
CA LEU A 201 3.81 22.41 -0.48
C LEU A 201 3.94 23.33 -1.71
N ALA A 202 5.13 23.92 -1.94
CA ALA A 202 5.36 24.75 -3.12
C ALA A 202 5.13 23.96 -4.42
N ASN A 203 5.63 22.74 -4.51
CA ASN A 203 5.43 21.85 -5.65
C ASN A 203 3.95 21.42 -5.82
N MET A 204 3.24 21.16 -4.73
CA MET A 204 1.81 20.82 -4.77
C MET A 204 0.98 21.98 -5.31
N LYS A 205 1.27 23.22 -4.90
CA LYS A 205 0.64 24.45 -5.43
C LYS A 205 0.94 24.62 -6.91
N ALA A 206 2.20 24.54 -7.31
CA ALA A 206 2.61 24.69 -8.70
C ALA A 206 1.96 23.65 -9.64
N LYS A 207 1.66 22.46 -9.14
CA LYS A 207 0.96 21.39 -9.87
C LYS A 207 -0.58 21.44 -9.74
N GLY A 208 -1.12 22.42 -9.02
CA GLY A 208 -2.57 22.51 -8.78
C GLY A 208 -3.16 21.37 -7.94
N LEU A 209 -2.33 20.68 -7.13
CA LEU A 209 -2.76 19.60 -6.26
C LEU A 209 -3.45 20.10 -5.00
N VAL A 210 -3.14 21.31 -4.58
CA VAL A 210 -3.77 22.01 -3.44
C VAL A 210 -4.08 23.48 -3.83
N PRO A 211 -5.05 24.13 -3.18
CA PRO A 211 -5.31 25.56 -3.37
C PRO A 211 -4.08 26.43 -3.08
N GLU A 212 -3.93 27.55 -3.79
CA GLU A 212 -2.82 28.50 -3.60
C GLU A 212 -2.73 29.06 -2.18
N ASN A 213 -3.86 29.21 -1.50
CA ASN A 213 -3.93 29.71 -0.12
C ASN A 213 -3.75 28.61 0.94
N THR A 214 -3.32 27.40 0.54
CA THR A 214 -3.02 26.34 1.50
C THR A 214 -1.81 26.71 2.35
N GLU A 215 -1.93 26.52 3.66
CA GLU A 215 -0.87 26.76 4.63
C GLU A 215 -0.39 25.43 5.23
N LEU A 216 0.87 25.39 5.66
CA LEU A 216 1.40 24.25 6.41
C LEU A 216 0.80 24.20 7.81
N THR A 217 0.46 23.02 8.27
CA THR A 217 0.18 22.80 9.68
C THR A 217 1.47 22.82 10.49
N GLY A 218 1.38 23.18 11.78
CA GLY A 218 2.51 23.14 12.70
C GLY A 218 3.09 21.72 12.89
N ARG A 219 4.32 21.65 13.36
CA ARG A 219 4.93 20.38 13.77
C ARG A 219 4.14 19.75 14.92
N PRO A 220 4.01 18.42 14.98
CA PRO A 220 3.42 17.72 16.11
C PRO A 220 4.22 17.96 17.41
N GLU A 221 3.55 17.88 18.54
CA GLU A 221 4.20 17.94 19.84
C GLU A 221 5.28 16.84 19.95
N GLY A 222 6.44 17.19 20.48
CA GLY A 222 7.59 16.28 20.64
C GLY A 222 8.48 16.14 19.40
N VAL A 223 8.07 16.65 18.24
CA VAL A 223 8.93 16.68 17.04
C VAL A 223 9.74 17.96 17.02
N GLU A 224 11.05 17.85 17.14
CA GLU A 224 11.97 18.99 17.13
C GLU A 224 12.10 19.60 15.71
N ALA A 225 12.53 20.86 15.64
CA ALA A 225 12.98 21.43 14.38
C ALA A 225 14.24 20.71 13.88
N TRP A 226 14.35 20.51 12.58
CA TRP A 226 15.54 19.86 12.03
C TRP A 226 16.85 20.56 12.43
N ASP A 227 16.82 21.89 12.47
CA ASP A 227 18.02 22.67 12.80
C ASP A 227 18.46 22.50 14.26
N ASP A 228 17.54 22.18 15.17
CA ASP A 228 17.81 21.97 16.61
C ASP A 228 18.40 20.59 16.90
N LEU A 229 18.37 19.64 15.95
CA LEU A 229 18.92 18.29 16.08
C LEU A 229 20.45 18.32 16.09
N ASP A 230 21.06 17.35 16.77
CA ASP A 230 22.51 17.14 16.70
C ASP A 230 22.96 16.44 15.39
N ASP A 231 24.27 16.37 15.19
CA ASP A 231 24.84 15.80 13.95
C ASP A 231 24.56 14.29 13.82
N THR A 232 24.51 13.55 14.93
CA THR A 232 24.19 12.12 14.93
C THR A 232 22.75 11.87 14.52
N GLN A 233 21.82 12.63 15.10
CA GLN A 233 20.40 12.60 14.74
C GLN A 233 20.21 12.91 13.25
N LYS A 234 20.76 14.03 12.77
CA LYS A 234 20.67 14.43 11.37
C LYS A 234 21.19 13.33 10.43
N THR A 235 22.34 12.75 10.75
CA THR A 235 22.95 11.71 9.91
C THR A 235 22.09 10.45 9.84
N VAL A 236 21.65 9.93 11.00
CA VAL A 236 20.85 8.71 11.06
C VAL A 236 19.47 8.93 10.41
N TYR A 237 18.81 10.05 10.72
CA TYR A 237 17.46 10.33 10.23
C TYR A 237 17.43 10.56 8.73
N ALA A 238 18.43 11.24 8.16
CA ALA A 238 18.56 11.41 6.71
C ALA A 238 18.75 10.05 6.04
N ARG A 239 19.61 9.16 6.58
CA ARG A 239 19.85 7.84 6.03
C ARG A 239 18.62 6.95 6.05
N LEU A 240 17.85 6.95 7.13
CA LEU A 240 16.59 6.21 7.22
C LEU A 240 15.57 6.68 6.17
N MET A 241 15.52 7.99 5.89
CA MET A 241 14.65 8.55 4.85
C MET A 241 15.14 8.24 3.44
N GLU A 242 16.46 8.21 3.21
CA GLU A 242 17.05 7.77 1.93
C GLU A 242 16.63 6.33 1.59
N ALA A 243 16.62 5.43 2.59
CA ALA A 243 16.17 4.04 2.41
C ALA A 243 14.69 3.96 2.03
N TYR A 244 13.83 4.73 2.70
CA TYR A 244 12.42 4.82 2.34
C TYR A 244 12.22 5.34 0.92
N ALA A 245 12.89 6.41 0.56
CA ALA A 245 12.78 7.02 -0.78
C ALA A 245 13.28 6.07 -1.88
N GLY A 246 14.38 5.36 -1.64
CA GLY A 246 14.88 4.31 -2.53
C GLY A 246 13.87 3.18 -2.71
N MET A 247 13.23 2.72 -1.63
CA MET A 247 12.18 1.70 -1.69
C MET A 247 10.93 2.19 -2.44
N ALA A 248 10.56 3.46 -2.28
CA ALA A 248 9.43 4.05 -2.98
C ALA A 248 9.68 4.10 -4.50
N GLU A 249 10.86 4.56 -4.94
CA GLU A 249 11.23 4.59 -6.35
C GLU A 249 11.35 3.17 -6.94
N HIS A 250 11.92 2.23 -6.18
CA HIS A 250 11.97 0.83 -6.59
C HIS A 250 10.56 0.26 -6.81
N THR A 251 9.62 0.56 -5.91
CA THR A 251 8.22 0.11 -6.04
C THR A 251 7.53 0.75 -7.25
N ASP A 252 7.76 2.04 -7.51
CA ASP A 252 7.24 2.72 -8.72
C ASP A 252 7.77 2.07 -10.00
N ALA A 253 9.05 1.67 -10.02
CA ALA A 253 9.64 0.93 -11.13
C ALA A 253 8.95 -0.45 -11.33
N GLN A 254 8.53 -1.13 -10.26
CA GLN A 254 7.77 -2.37 -10.38
C GLN A 254 6.36 -2.14 -10.96
N VAL A 255 5.71 -1.05 -10.59
CA VAL A 255 4.41 -0.66 -11.19
C VAL A 255 4.56 -0.35 -12.68
N ALA A 256 5.64 0.32 -13.08
CA ALA A 256 5.95 0.57 -14.49
C ALA A 256 6.07 -0.75 -15.29
N ARG A 257 6.74 -1.78 -14.73
CA ARG A 257 6.83 -3.11 -15.36
C ARG A 257 5.48 -3.76 -15.61
N LEU A 258 4.48 -3.54 -14.74
CA LEU A 258 3.11 -4.05 -14.94
C LEU A 258 2.44 -3.36 -16.13
N THR A 259 2.55 -2.03 -16.23
CA THR A 259 1.97 -1.29 -17.36
C THR A 259 2.66 -1.63 -18.67
N ASP A 260 3.98 -1.80 -18.66
CA ASP A 260 4.74 -2.22 -19.84
C ASP A 260 4.34 -3.62 -20.32
N ALA A 261 4.17 -4.56 -19.39
CA ALA A 261 3.70 -5.91 -19.72
C ALA A 261 2.30 -5.91 -20.35
N LEU A 262 1.38 -5.06 -19.86
CA LEU A 262 0.05 -4.89 -20.46
C LEU A 262 0.14 -4.29 -21.86
N LYS A 263 1.03 -3.32 -22.08
CA LYS A 263 1.29 -2.71 -23.40
C LYS A 263 1.88 -3.75 -24.36
N ASP A 264 2.85 -4.54 -23.92
CA ASP A 264 3.47 -5.62 -24.72
C ASP A 264 2.45 -6.69 -25.17
N MET A 265 1.45 -6.97 -24.33
CA MET A 265 0.35 -7.89 -24.65
C MET A 265 -0.75 -7.23 -25.47
N GLY A 266 -0.70 -5.92 -25.72
CA GLY A 266 -1.77 -5.17 -26.38
C GLY A 266 -3.08 -5.10 -25.58
N LYS A 267 -3.01 -5.23 -24.25
CA LYS A 267 -4.16 -5.23 -23.34
C LYS A 267 -4.32 -3.94 -22.55
N TYR A 268 -3.32 -3.05 -22.55
CA TYR A 268 -3.32 -1.84 -21.73
C TYR A 268 -4.52 -0.94 -22.03
N ASP A 269 -4.85 -0.76 -23.30
CA ASP A 269 -5.92 0.16 -23.73
C ASP A 269 -7.32 -0.32 -23.28
N ASP A 270 -7.50 -1.63 -23.11
CA ASP A 270 -8.74 -2.25 -22.63
C ASP A 270 -8.70 -2.62 -21.14
N THR A 271 -7.70 -2.15 -20.41
CA THR A 271 -7.55 -2.39 -18.96
C THR A 271 -7.85 -1.13 -18.17
N LEU A 272 -8.79 -1.19 -17.24
CA LEU A 272 -8.93 -0.19 -16.18
C LEU A 272 -7.81 -0.43 -15.17
N PHE A 273 -6.76 0.40 -15.24
CA PHE A 273 -5.63 0.37 -14.32
C PHE A 273 -5.86 1.40 -13.20
N ILE A 274 -5.94 0.93 -11.96
CA ILE A 274 -6.15 1.78 -10.78
C ILE A 274 -4.91 1.71 -9.90
N TYR A 275 -4.23 2.83 -9.70
CA TYR A 275 -3.09 2.96 -8.80
C TYR A 275 -3.46 3.81 -7.58
N ILE A 276 -3.58 3.18 -6.42
CA ILE A 276 -3.80 3.83 -5.13
C ILE A 276 -2.45 4.00 -4.46
N ALA A 277 -2.04 5.25 -4.20
CA ALA A 277 -0.69 5.56 -3.72
C ALA A 277 -0.40 5.03 -2.31
N GLY A 278 -1.42 4.86 -1.47
CA GLY A 278 -1.29 4.30 -0.13
C GLY A 278 -2.63 3.85 0.44
N ASP A 279 -2.60 2.93 1.39
CA ASP A 279 -3.78 2.46 2.12
C ASP A 279 -4.04 3.24 3.41
N ASN A 280 -3.13 4.12 3.80
CA ASN A 280 -3.24 5.08 4.91
C ASN A 280 -2.15 6.16 4.76
N GLY A 281 -2.16 7.15 5.63
CA GLY A 281 -1.08 8.13 5.71
C GLY A 281 0.26 7.53 6.13
N ALA A 282 1.34 8.30 6.03
CA ALA A 282 2.68 7.88 6.43
C ALA A 282 2.71 7.45 7.89
N SER A 283 3.50 6.40 8.20
CA SER A 283 3.57 5.79 9.53
C SER A 283 4.46 6.57 10.47
N ALA A 284 4.03 6.70 11.74
CA ALA A 284 4.83 7.20 12.85
C ALA A 284 5.40 6.08 13.73
N GLU A 285 5.32 4.83 13.29
CA GLU A 285 5.69 3.65 14.08
C GLU A 285 7.20 3.57 14.37
N GLY A 286 8.04 4.32 13.63
CA GLY A 286 9.45 4.49 13.95
C GLY A 286 9.74 5.36 15.18
N GLY A 287 8.72 5.98 15.79
CA GLY A 287 8.89 6.86 16.95
C GLY A 287 9.59 8.17 16.63
N LEU A 288 10.15 8.83 17.65
CA LEU A 288 10.81 10.12 17.46
C LEU A 288 12.15 9.99 16.71
N ASP A 289 12.90 8.93 16.97
CA ASP A 289 14.27 8.76 16.49
C ASP A 289 14.41 7.81 15.28
N GLY A 290 13.29 7.23 14.82
CA GLY A 290 13.38 6.12 13.88
C GLY A 290 13.95 4.86 14.54
N THR A 291 14.11 3.80 13.77
CA THR A 291 14.66 2.54 14.31
C THR A 291 15.54 1.85 13.26
N PHE A 292 16.57 1.16 13.75
CA PHE A 292 17.29 0.17 12.96
C PHE A 292 16.53 -1.17 12.94
N ASN A 293 15.82 -1.48 14.02
CA ASN A 293 14.98 -2.67 14.15
C ASN A 293 13.65 -2.32 14.84
N GLU A 294 12.60 -2.17 14.03
CA GLU A 294 11.25 -1.83 14.47
C GLU A 294 10.69 -2.85 15.50
N LEU A 295 11.03 -4.13 15.36
CA LEU A 295 10.59 -5.15 16.30
C LEU A 295 11.11 -4.89 17.74
N MET A 296 12.27 -4.28 17.90
CA MET A 296 12.75 -3.83 19.21
C MET A 296 11.85 -2.72 19.74
N ALA A 297 11.54 -1.71 18.94
CA ALA A 297 10.70 -0.59 19.33
C ALA A 297 9.28 -1.07 19.72
N LEU A 298 8.67 -1.97 18.96
CA LEU A 298 7.36 -2.57 19.23
C LEU A 298 7.33 -3.40 20.54
N ASN A 299 8.48 -3.92 20.96
CA ASN A 299 8.64 -4.64 22.23
C ASN A 299 9.13 -3.75 23.38
N GLY A 300 9.16 -2.43 23.19
CA GLY A 300 9.58 -1.47 24.21
C GLY A 300 11.08 -1.52 24.54
N ILE A 301 11.90 -2.07 23.65
CA ILE A 301 13.36 -2.12 23.80
C ILE A 301 13.94 -0.85 23.16
N PRO A 302 14.54 0.07 23.93
CA PRO A 302 15.11 1.28 23.37
C PRO A 302 16.30 0.97 22.46
N GLN A 303 16.42 1.76 21.40
CA GLN A 303 17.60 1.78 20.53
C GLN A 303 18.26 3.16 20.68
N VAL A 304 19.58 3.17 20.76
CA VAL A 304 20.35 4.41 20.84
C VAL A 304 21.00 4.69 19.49
N LEU A 305 21.01 5.95 19.10
CA LEU A 305 21.48 6.37 17.76
C LEU A 305 22.96 6.07 17.56
N GLU A 306 23.74 6.10 18.64
CA GLU A 306 25.17 5.75 18.64
C GLU A 306 25.43 4.30 18.24
N ASP A 307 24.47 3.39 18.47
CA ASP A 307 24.55 2.00 18.04
C ASP A 307 24.14 1.84 16.54
N ILE A 308 23.33 2.76 16.03
CA ILE A 308 22.88 2.77 14.62
C ILE A 308 23.96 3.40 13.72
N LEU A 309 24.61 4.46 14.18
CA LEU A 309 25.57 5.24 13.41
C LEU A 309 26.68 4.40 12.73
N PRO A 310 27.33 3.41 13.39
CA PRO A 310 28.33 2.56 12.73
C PRO A 310 27.74 1.56 11.73
N ARG A 311 26.41 1.46 11.63
CA ARG A 311 25.67 0.47 10.83
C ARG A 311 24.84 1.11 9.70
N LEU A 312 25.12 2.35 9.34
CA LEU A 312 24.36 3.08 8.32
C LEU A 312 24.33 2.36 6.97
N ASP A 313 25.40 1.67 6.61
CA ASP A 313 25.47 0.91 5.34
C ASP A 313 24.65 -0.39 5.36
N GLU A 314 24.18 -0.83 6.55
CA GLU A 314 23.29 -1.98 6.68
C GLU A 314 21.81 -1.59 6.53
N ILE A 315 21.47 -0.31 6.66
CA ILE A 315 20.08 0.19 6.54
C ILE A 315 19.55 -0.13 5.14
N GLY A 316 18.35 -0.72 5.12
CA GLY A 316 17.71 -1.22 3.90
C GLY A 316 18.13 -2.63 3.48
N GLY A 317 19.20 -3.17 4.09
CA GLY A 317 19.70 -4.51 3.85
C GLY A 317 18.99 -5.59 4.68
N PRO A 318 19.34 -6.88 4.46
CA PRO A 318 18.66 -8.01 5.12
C PRO A 318 18.91 -8.10 6.64
N THR A 319 19.91 -7.39 7.17
CA THR A 319 20.24 -7.36 8.61
C THR A 319 19.54 -6.25 9.38
N SER A 320 18.88 -5.31 8.69
CA SER A 320 18.07 -4.25 9.29
C SER A 320 16.58 -4.61 9.26
N PHE A 321 15.80 -3.93 10.10
CA PHE A 321 14.33 -3.94 10.05
C PHE A 321 13.88 -2.49 10.33
N ASN A 322 14.32 -1.59 9.45
CA ASN A 322 14.39 -0.15 9.71
C ASN A 322 13.10 0.61 9.41
N HIS A 323 12.88 1.67 10.18
CA HIS A 323 11.82 2.63 9.99
C HIS A 323 12.34 4.07 10.22
N TYR A 324 11.85 5.04 9.46
CA TYR A 324 12.18 6.46 9.60
C TYR A 324 11.53 7.08 10.86
N PRO A 325 12.06 8.20 11.41
CA PRO A 325 11.44 8.94 12.50
C PRO A 325 10.18 9.70 12.08
N VAL A 326 9.29 9.97 13.06
CA VAL A 326 7.99 10.64 12.86
C VAL A 326 8.08 12.00 12.17
N GLY A 327 9.19 12.72 12.28
CA GLY A 327 9.40 13.98 11.57
C GLY A 327 9.28 13.81 10.05
N TRP A 328 9.77 12.71 9.50
CA TRP A 328 9.60 12.37 8.08
C TRP A 328 8.18 11.94 7.74
N ALA A 329 7.48 11.22 8.64
CA ALA A 329 6.07 10.92 8.43
C ALA A 329 5.24 12.19 8.29
N HIS A 330 5.51 13.18 9.16
CA HIS A 330 4.88 14.48 9.08
C HIS A 330 5.19 15.23 7.77
N ALA A 331 6.46 15.16 7.31
CA ALA A 331 6.85 15.75 6.03
C ALA A 331 6.15 15.09 4.83
N MET A 332 6.00 13.77 4.82
CA MET A 332 5.32 13.05 3.75
C MET A 332 3.80 13.28 3.71
N ASN A 333 3.19 13.61 4.84
CA ASN A 333 1.75 13.93 4.92
C ASN A 333 1.43 15.41 4.63
N THR A 334 2.38 16.17 4.11
CA THR A 334 2.18 17.59 3.74
C THR A 334 0.97 17.78 2.82
N PRO A 335 0.11 18.77 3.05
CA PRO A 335 0.22 19.84 4.08
C PRO A 335 -0.49 19.49 5.40
N PHE A 336 -1.00 18.28 5.54
CA PHE A 336 -1.84 17.86 6.65
C PHE A 336 -1.06 17.56 7.92
N GLN A 337 -1.77 17.47 9.03
CA GLN A 337 -1.22 17.06 10.32
C GLN A 337 -1.63 15.61 10.64
N TYR A 338 -0.90 15.01 11.56
CA TYR A 338 -0.99 13.62 11.98
C TYR A 338 -0.60 12.61 10.87
N THR A 339 -0.74 11.33 11.18
CA THR A 339 -0.13 10.22 10.46
C THR A 339 -1.08 9.01 10.45
N LYS A 340 -0.66 7.88 9.90
CA LYS A 340 -1.30 6.56 10.05
C LYS A 340 -1.84 6.39 11.48
N GLN A 341 -2.93 5.68 11.65
CA GLN A 341 -3.71 5.42 12.87
C GLN A 341 -4.64 6.58 13.30
N VAL A 342 -4.41 7.82 12.86
CA VAL A 342 -5.21 8.97 13.27
C VAL A 342 -6.31 9.26 12.25
N ALA A 343 -7.49 8.65 12.45
CA ALA A 343 -8.61 8.74 11.53
C ALA A 343 -9.31 10.12 11.50
N SER A 344 -9.09 10.95 12.51
CA SER A 344 -9.73 12.28 12.64
C SER A 344 -9.07 13.37 11.77
N HIS A 345 -7.93 13.09 11.13
CA HIS A 345 -7.15 14.05 10.37
C HIS A 345 -6.69 13.49 9.02
N TYR A 346 -6.57 14.39 8.06
CA TYR A 346 -6.21 13.99 6.68
C TYR A 346 -4.79 13.44 6.53
N GLY A 347 -3.86 13.75 7.44
CA GLY A 347 -2.55 13.11 7.44
C GLY A 347 -2.62 11.58 7.63
N GLY A 348 -3.69 11.08 8.28
CA GLY A 348 -3.94 9.64 8.38
C GLY A 348 -4.73 9.04 7.22
N THR A 349 -5.56 9.84 6.54
CA THR A 349 -6.62 9.32 5.65
C THR A 349 -6.61 9.87 4.22
N SER A 350 -5.90 10.96 3.93
CA SER A 350 -5.84 11.52 2.58
C SER A 350 -4.75 10.85 1.77
N ASN A 351 -5.13 10.31 0.62
CA ASN A 351 -4.25 9.69 -0.35
C ASN A 351 -4.51 10.22 -1.75
N ALA A 352 -3.87 9.64 -2.74
CA ALA A 352 -4.11 9.92 -4.14
C ALA A 352 -4.41 8.63 -4.90
N VAL A 353 -5.22 8.74 -5.93
CA VAL A 353 -5.47 7.64 -6.86
C VAL A 353 -5.31 8.15 -8.30
N ALA A 354 -4.54 7.40 -9.09
CA ALA A 354 -4.44 7.59 -10.52
C ALA A 354 -5.17 6.42 -11.22
N MET A 355 -5.95 6.73 -12.24
CA MET A 355 -6.66 5.73 -13.02
C MET A 355 -6.42 5.98 -14.50
N SER A 356 -6.20 4.91 -15.26
CA SER A 356 -6.15 4.95 -16.72
C SER A 356 -6.99 3.83 -17.32
N TRP A 357 -7.68 4.14 -18.39
CA TRP A 357 -8.38 3.17 -19.24
C TRP A 357 -8.57 3.81 -20.62
N PRO A 358 -7.56 3.71 -21.49
CA PRO A 358 -7.57 4.45 -22.76
C PRO A 358 -8.80 4.25 -23.62
N ASN A 359 -9.36 3.05 -23.72
CA ASN A 359 -10.58 2.80 -24.51
C ASN A 359 -11.89 3.06 -23.75
N GLY A 360 -11.86 3.10 -22.41
CA GLY A 360 -13.08 3.24 -21.60
C GLY A 360 -13.31 4.63 -20.99
N MET A 361 -12.29 5.48 -20.98
CA MET A 361 -12.36 6.84 -20.40
C MET A 361 -12.16 7.90 -21.48
N GLU A 362 -13.11 8.84 -21.62
CA GLU A 362 -12.94 9.98 -22.51
C GLU A 362 -11.98 11.03 -21.96
N ALA A 363 -12.04 11.25 -20.64
CA ALA A 363 -11.22 12.26 -19.96
C ALA A 363 -9.80 11.75 -19.73
N ARG A 364 -8.81 12.52 -20.22
CA ARG A 364 -7.38 12.23 -20.05
C ARG A 364 -6.64 13.43 -19.52
N GLY A 365 -5.64 13.13 -18.68
CA GLY A 365 -4.79 14.12 -18.04
C GLY A 365 -5.51 14.98 -17.01
N GLY A 366 -4.72 15.71 -16.25
CA GLY A 366 -5.19 16.69 -15.27
C GLY A 366 -5.66 16.08 -13.95
N VAL A 367 -5.89 17.00 -13.01
CA VAL A 367 -6.29 16.69 -11.63
C VAL A 367 -7.80 16.81 -11.49
N ARG A 368 -8.41 15.86 -10.80
CA ARG A 368 -9.82 15.87 -10.41
C ARG A 368 -9.92 16.14 -8.92
N GLN A 369 -10.77 17.09 -8.55
CA GLN A 369 -10.92 17.57 -7.17
C GLN A 369 -12.20 17.07 -6.49
N GLN A 370 -12.94 16.16 -7.13
CA GLN A 370 -14.07 15.51 -6.47
C GLN A 370 -13.56 14.70 -5.28
N TRP A 371 -14.34 14.76 -4.19
CA TRP A 371 -14.07 13.95 -3.01
C TRP A 371 -14.47 12.50 -3.27
N HIS A 372 -13.56 11.58 -3.05
CA HIS A 372 -13.78 10.15 -3.16
C HIS A 372 -13.22 9.41 -1.96
N HIS A 373 -13.79 8.26 -1.69
CA HIS A 373 -13.32 7.34 -0.67
C HIS A 373 -13.03 5.97 -1.29
N VAL A 374 -12.21 5.18 -0.64
CA VAL A 374 -11.79 3.85 -1.12
C VAL A 374 -12.97 2.90 -1.39
N ILE A 375 -14.13 3.10 -0.73
CA ILE A 375 -15.35 2.33 -1.00
C ILE A 375 -15.92 2.57 -2.40
N ASP A 376 -15.61 3.70 -3.04
CA ASP A 376 -16.10 4.05 -4.38
C ASP A 376 -15.45 3.21 -5.48
N ILE A 377 -14.38 2.49 -5.17
CA ILE A 377 -13.65 1.66 -6.15
C ILE A 377 -14.48 0.45 -6.60
N VAL A 378 -15.19 -0.22 -5.69
CA VAL A 378 -16.01 -1.39 -6.09
C VAL A 378 -17.14 -1.02 -7.03
N PRO A 379 -17.99 -0.01 -6.75
CA PRO A 379 -19.03 0.39 -7.72
C PRO A 379 -18.43 0.85 -9.06
N THR A 380 -17.27 1.52 -9.03
CA THR A 380 -16.53 1.90 -10.26
C THR A 380 -16.11 0.67 -11.07
N ILE A 381 -15.57 -0.37 -10.42
CA ILE A 381 -15.20 -1.63 -11.08
C ILE A 381 -16.44 -2.34 -11.66
N LEU A 382 -17.54 -2.41 -10.91
CA LEU A 382 -18.77 -3.04 -11.36
C LEU A 382 -19.37 -2.30 -12.58
N GLU A 383 -19.38 -0.96 -12.56
CA GLU A 383 -19.83 -0.15 -13.70
C GLU A 383 -18.94 -0.38 -14.92
N ALA A 384 -17.60 -0.35 -14.75
CA ALA A 384 -16.65 -0.64 -15.82
C ALA A 384 -16.82 -2.05 -16.42
N ALA A 385 -17.17 -3.03 -15.59
CA ALA A 385 -17.45 -4.40 -16.01
C ALA A 385 -18.86 -4.59 -16.59
N GLY A 386 -19.71 -3.57 -16.57
CA GLY A 386 -21.13 -3.68 -17.02
C GLY A 386 -21.97 -4.57 -16.09
N LEU A 387 -21.60 -4.69 -14.82
CA LEU A 387 -22.28 -5.56 -13.86
C LEU A 387 -23.11 -4.73 -12.88
N PRO A 388 -24.34 -5.16 -12.54
CA PRO A 388 -25.11 -4.53 -11.49
C PRO A 388 -24.53 -4.90 -10.11
N GLU A 389 -24.85 -4.08 -9.12
CA GLU A 389 -24.63 -4.44 -7.72
C GLU A 389 -25.40 -5.74 -7.40
N PRO A 390 -24.74 -6.78 -6.85
CA PRO A 390 -25.39 -8.05 -6.63
C PRO A 390 -26.28 -8.02 -5.37
N TYR A 391 -27.52 -8.45 -5.50
CA TYR A 391 -28.41 -8.67 -4.35
C TYR A 391 -28.09 -9.94 -3.57
N LEU A 392 -27.59 -10.98 -4.26
CA LEU A 392 -27.23 -12.27 -3.69
C LEU A 392 -25.83 -12.67 -4.17
N VAL A 393 -25.01 -13.13 -3.25
CA VAL A 393 -23.70 -13.75 -3.54
C VAL A 393 -23.61 -15.04 -2.73
N ASN A 394 -23.37 -16.17 -3.39
CA ASN A 394 -23.30 -17.50 -2.76
C ASN A 394 -24.48 -17.81 -1.82
N GLY A 395 -25.68 -17.38 -2.17
CA GLY A 395 -26.90 -17.59 -1.39
C GLY A 395 -27.10 -16.65 -0.20
N ALA A 396 -26.16 -15.74 0.06
CA ALA A 396 -26.29 -14.71 1.09
C ALA A 396 -26.78 -13.38 0.49
N ALA A 397 -27.84 -12.80 1.07
CA ALA A 397 -28.27 -11.44 0.71
C ALA A 397 -27.19 -10.43 1.10
N GLN A 398 -26.87 -9.54 0.16
CA GLN A 398 -25.78 -8.58 0.35
C GLN A 398 -26.31 -7.28 0.97
N LYS A 399 -25.49 -6.69 1.87
CA LYS A 399 -25.67 -5.29 2.27
C LYS A 399 -25.40 -4.41 1.06
N PRO A 400 -26.10 -3.28 0.89
CA PRO A 400 -25.80 -2.31 -0.18
C PRO A 400 -24.36 -1.81 -0.13
N ILE A 401 -23.80 -1.53 -1.32
CA ILE A 401 -22.50 -0.90 -1.52
C ILE A 401 -22.61 0.60 -1.31
#